data_d646e3d0f0ba167956ecc77330f615d0
#
_entry.id   d646e3d0f0ba167956ecc77330f615d0
#
_cell.length_a   1.000
_cell.length_b   1.000
_cell.length_c   1.000
_cell.angle_alpha   90.00
_cell.angle_beta   90.00
_cell.angle_gamma   90.00
#
_symmetry.space_group_name_H-M   'P 1'
#
loop_
_entity.id
_entity.type
_entity.pdbx_description
1 polymer ?
#
loop_
_entity_poly.entity_id
_entity_poly.type
_entity_poly.pdbx_seq_one_letter_code
_entity_poly.pdbx_strand_id
1 'polypeptide(L)'
;LKTENVSSAGIWMRVDDGKGDTVQFDNMQNRPVTDSTEWNQYAIVLDVPTRSESIHFGVLLSGHGTVWADGFRFEEVDEKTPTTNMVEASALPDVPMNLHFELEKTV
;
A
#
# COMPACT_ATOMS: atom_id res chain seq x y z
N LEU A 1 -7.73 -2.72 -9.74
CA LEU A 1 -7.01 -2.36 -10.96
C LEU A 1 -7.40 -3.26 -12.11
N LYS A 2 -7.40 -2.69 -13.27
CA LYS A 2 -7.45 -3.39 -14.54
C LYS A 2 -6.24 -2.95 -15.33
N THR A 3 -5.58 -3.87 -16.02
CA THR A 3 -4.35 -3.56 -16.76
C THR A 3 -4.40 -4.05 -18.18
N GLU A 4 -3.58 -3.43 -19.01
CA GLU A 4 -3.38 -3.85 -20.40
C GLU A 4 -1.90 -3.70 -20.75
N ASN A 5 -1.26 -4.83 -21.00
CA ASN A 5 0.14 -4.91 -21.44
C ASN A 5 1.11 -4.13 -20.54
N VAL A 6 0.92 -4.20 -19.23
CA VAL A 6 1.80 -3.48 -18.31
C VAL A 6 3.06 -4.27 -18.03
N SER A 7 4.16 -3.57 -17.90
CA SER A 7 5.39 -4.16 -17.39
C SER A 7 5.25 -4.47 -15.91
N SER A 8 4.75 -3.51 -15.14
CA SER A 8 4.49 -3.66 -13.71
C SER A 8 3.55 -2.57 -13.26
N ALA A 9 2.55 -2.92 -12.48
CA ALA A 9 1.62 -1.97 -11.90
C ALA A 9 1.24 -2.39 -10.49
N GLY A 10 0.65 -1.48 -9.74
CA GLY A 10 0.18 -1.77 -8.41
C GLY A 10 -0.35 -0.53 -7.71
N ILE A 11 -0.74 -0.73 -6.47
CA ILE A 11 -1.04 0.37 -5.57
C ILE A 11 0.13 0.52 -4.60
N TRP A 12 0.24 1.69 -3.99
CA TRP A 12 1.27 1.94 -2.99
C TRP A 12 0.71 2.78 -1.86
N MET A 13 1.30 2.62 -0.68
CA MET A 13 0.96 3.42 0.49
C MET A 13 2.19 3.62 1.35
N ARG A 14 2.31 4.79 1.94
CA ARG A 14 3.43 5.17 2.78
C ARG A 14 2.92 5.92 3.99
N VAL A 15 3.42 5.56 5.15
CA VAL A 15 3.17 6.26 6.41
C VAL A 15 4.45 6.96 6.82
N ASP A 16 4.39 8.27 7.01
CA ASP A 16 5.55 9.09 7.35
C ASP A 16 5.35 9.70 8.74
N ASP A 17 6.47 9.88 9.46
CA ASP A 17 6.46 10.58 10.73
C ASP A 17 6.64 12.10 10.54
N GLY A 18 6.66 12.85 11.64
CA GLY A 18 6.79 14.30 11.59
C GLY A 18 8.17 14.81 11.20
N LYS A 19 9.13 13.91 11.07
CA LYS A 19 10.50 14.26 10.67
C LYS A 19 10.76 13.97 9.21
N GLY A 20 9.76 13.45 8.49
CA GLY A 20 9.90 13.10 7.10
C GLY A 20 10.42 11.69 6.86
N ASP A 21 10.56 10.89 7.90
CA ASP A 21 10.98 9.50 7.75
C ASP A 21 9.79 8.60 7.43
N THR A 22 10.01 7.62 6.57
CA THR A 22 9.01 6.62 6.26
C THR A 22 9.05 5.51 7.30
N VAL A 23 7.94 5.31 7.99
CA VAL A 23 7.87 4.30 9.04
C VAL A 23 7.17 3.02 8.58
N GLN A 24 6.31 3.11 7.57
CA GLN A 24 5.64 1.96 6.94
C GLN A 24 5.55 2.21 5.46
N PHE A 25 5.69 1.17 4.67
CA PHE A 25 5.65 1.30 3.21
C PHE A 25 5.32 -0.02 2.54
N ASP A 26 4.50 0.05 1.50
CA ASP A 26 4.27 -1.07 0.60
C ASP A 26 3.93 -0.52 -0.79
N ASN A 27 4.59 -1.03 -1.81
CA ASN A 27 4.33 -0.67 -3.20
C ASN A 27 4.02 -1.87 -4.07
N MET A 28 3.69 -3.00 -3.45
CA MET A 28 3.41 -4.25 -4.13
C MET A 28 4.61 -4.78 -4.95
N GLN A 29 5.83 -4.35 -4.66
CA GLN A 29 7.00 -4.79 -5.41
C GLN A 29 7.19 -6.29 -5.37
N ASN A 30 6.77 -6.94 -4.29
CA ASN A 30 6.87 -8.38 -4.12
C ASN A 30 5.67 -9.15 -4.70
N ARG A 31 4.68 -8.44 -5.22
CA ARG A 31 3.50 -9.01 -5.85
C ARG A 31 2.93 -8.10 -6.93
N PRO A 32 3.77 -7.70 -7.91
CA PRO A 32 3.35 -6.73 -8.91
C PRO A 32 2.30 -7.30 -9.84
N VAL A 33 1.47 -6.42 -10.36
CA VAL A 33 0.54 -6.76 -11.42
C VAL A 33 1.29 -6.66 -12.75
N THR A 34 1.22 -7.68 -13.56
CA THR A 34 1.91 -7.73 -14.86
C THR A 34 0.95 -8.12 -15.97
N ASP A 35 1.34 -7.79 -17.19
CA ASP A 35 0.58 -8.13 -18.41
C ASP A 35 -0.82 -7.50 -18.41
N SER A 36 -1.83 -8.25 -18.80
CA SER A 36 -3.20 -7.76 -18.90
C SER A 36 -4.08 -8.51 -17.90
N THR A 37 -4.87 -7.76 -17.16
CA THR A 37 -5.82 -8.33 -16.20
C THR A 37 -7.18 -7.68 -16.35
N GLU A 38 -8.21 -8.42 -16.00
CA GLU A 38 -9.51 -7.83 -15.75
C GLU A 38 -9.49 -7.10 -14.41
N TRP A 39 -10.60 -6.53 -14.02
CA TRP A 39 -10.69 -5.84 -12.75
C TRP A 39 -10.44 -6.81 -11.59
N ASN A 40 -9.43 -6.49 -10.79
CA ASN A 40 -9.09 -7.22 -9.57
C ASN A 40 -8.92 -6.25 -8.42
N GLN A 41 -9.20 -6.74 -7.23
CA GLN A 41 -9.06 -5.99 -6.01
C GLN A 41 -7.68 -6.26 -5.40
N TYR A 42 -7.03 -5.21 -4.94
CA TYR A 42 -5.73 -5.30 -4.27
C TYR A 42 -5.78 -4.53 -2.97
N ALA A 43 -5.02 -4.96 -1.99
CA ALA A 43 -5.01 -4.34 -0.68
C ALA A 43 -3.59 -4.14 -0.16
N ILE A 44 -3.42 -3.04 0.56
CA ILE A 44 -2.23 -2.75 1.35
C ILE A 44 -2.69 -2.53 2.78
N VAL A 45 -2.01 -3.15 3.73
CA VAL A 45 -2.30 -3.01 5.15
C VAL A 45 -1.04 -2.55 5.87
N LEU A 46 -1.09 -1.39 6.50
CA LEU A 46 0.04 -0.83 7.22
C LEU A 46 -0.36 -0.45 8.63
N ASP A 47 0.58 -0.54 9.55
CA ASP A 47 0.43 0.01 10.89
C ASP A 47 0.57 1.52 10.82
N VAL A 48 -0.14 2.22 11.72
CA VAL A 48 -0.01 3.66 11.88
C VAL A 48 0.49 3.93 13.30
N PRO A 49 1.82 3.95 13.50
CA PRO A 49 2.39 4.23 14.82
C PRO A 49 2.00 5.60 15.34
N THR A 50 2.07 5.78 16.65
CA THR A 50 1.67 7.05 17.28
C THR A 50 2.45 8.27 16.79
N ARG A 51 3.68 8.06 16.30
CA ARG A 51 4.51 9.15 15.76
C ARG A 51 4.19 9.51 14.31
N SER A 52 3.22 8.82 13.71
CA SER A 52 2.85 9.07 12.31
C SER A 52 2.19 10.43 12.16
N GLU A 53 2.48 11.11 11.07
CA GLU A 53 1.87 12.40 10.75
C GLU A 53 1.10 12.40 9.45
N SER A 54 1.54 11.61 8.47
CA SER A 54 0.88 11.62 7.17
C SER A 54 0.84 10.24 6.54
N ILE A 55 -0.15 10.05 5.71
CA ILE A 55 -0.32 8.83 4.91
C ILE A 55 -0.43 9.28 3.47
N HIS A 56 0.38 8.67 2.61
CA HIS A 56 0.36 8.93 1.17
C HIS A 56 0.06 7.62 0.44
N PHE A 57 -0.69 7.71 -0.62
CA PHE A 57 -1.05 6.53 -1.40
C PHE A 57 -1.33 6.88 -2.85
N GLY A 58 -1.32 5.88 -3.69
CA GLY A 58 -1.60 6.09 -5.10
C GLY A 58 -1.52 4.80 -5.90
N VAL A 59 -1.48 4.98 -7.21
CA VAL A 59 -1.34 3.91 -8.19
C VAL A 59 -0.05 4.13 -8.94
N LEU A 60 0.70 3.07 -9.19
CA LEU A 60 1.93 3.16 -9.96
C LEU A 60 1.86 2.28 -11.21
N LEU A 61 2.52 2.75 -12.24
CA LEU A 61 2.74 2.02 -13.48
C LEU A 61 4.20 2.21 -13.85
N SER A 62 4.95 1.12 -13.92
CA SER A 62 6.35 1.13 -14.30
C SER A 62 6.51 0.54 -15.69
N GLY A 63 7.31 1.20 -16.51
CA GLY A 63 7.52 0.74 -17.88
C GLY A 63 6.36 1.13 -18.79
N HIS A 64 5.89 0.19 -19.59
CA HIS A 64 4.83 0.45 -20.55
C HIS A 64 3.49 -0.13 -20.12
N GLY A 65 2.43 0.25 -20.85
CA GLY A 65 1.11 -0.30 -20.68
C GLY A 65 0.10 0.72 -20.18
N THR A 66 -1.08 0.22 -19.81
CA THR A 66 -2.17 1.04 -19.31
C THR A 66 -2.75 0.40 -18.05
N VAL A 67 -3.05 1.23 -17.07
CA VAL A 67 -3.71 0.80 -15.85
C VAL A 67 -4.95 1.65 -15.60
N TRP A 68 -6.04 0.99 -15.26
CA TRP A 68 -7.26 1.66 -14.81
C TRP A 68 -7.47 1.39 -13.33
N ALA A 69 -7.90 2.42 -12.63
CA ALA A 69 -8.10 2.38 -11.19
C ALA A 69 -9.50 2.88 -10.83
N ASP A 70 -10.18 2.19 -9.95
CA ASP A 70 -11.50 2.59 -9.49
C ASP A 70 -11.83 1.93 -8.16
N GLY A 71 -12.81 2.48 -7.44
CA GLY A 71 -13.32 1.88 -6.23
C GLY A 71 -12.35 1.90 -5.07
N PHE A 72 -11.61 3.00 -4.89
CA PHE A 72 -10.71 3.14 -3.75
C PHE A 72 -11.51 3.12 -2.44
N ARG A 73 -11.00 2.35 -1.49
CA ARG A 73 -11.53 2.31 -0.15
C ARG A 73 -10.39 2.37 0.85
N PHE A 74 -10.56 3.21 1.87
CA PHE A 74 -9.58 3.42 2.91
C PHE A 74 -10.28 3.21 4.24
N GLU A 75 -9.83 2.24 5.03
CA GLU A 75 -10.50 1.91 6.29
C GLU A 75 -9.51 1.41 7.35
N GLU A 76 -9.90 1.60 8.59
CA GLU A 76 -9.19 1.04 9.73
C GLU A 76 -9.56 -0.43 9.85
N VAL A 77 -8.56 -1.28 10.06
CA VAL A 77 -8.76 -2.72 10.21
C VAL A 77 -8.23 -3.20 11.55
N ASP A 78 -8.63 -4.42 11.92
CA ASP A 78 -8.24 -5.07 13.16
C ASP A 78 -6.71 -5.27 13.19
N GLU A 79 -6.10 -5.07 14.36
CA GLU A 79 -4.66 -5.29 14.56
C GLU A 79 -4.22 -6.72 14.28
N LYS A 80 -5.15 -7.66 14.21
CA LYS A 80 -4.85 -9.04 13.84
C LYS A 80 -4.70 -9.22 12.32
N THR A 81 -5.09 -8.23 11.54
CA THR A 81 -4.92 -8.27 10.09
C THR A 81 -3.42 -8.16 9.79
N PRO A 82 -2.84 -9.11 9.05
CA PRO A 82 -1.41 -9.06 8.75
C PRO A 82 -1.04 -7.80 7.97
N THR A 83 0.04 -7.17 8.37
CA THR A 83 0.57 -6.01 7.66
C THR A 83 1.33 -6.45 6.41
N THR A 84 1.24 -5.64 5.37
CA THR A 84 2.01 -5.83 4.12
C THR A 84 3.27 -4.96 4.09
N ASN A 85 3.64 -4.38 5.22
CA ASN A 85 4.76 -3.45 5.34
C ASN A 85 6.07 -4.05 4.82
N MET A 86 6.78 -3.28 4.01
CA MET A 86 8.07 -3.67 3.42
C MET A 86 9.27 -3.04 4.13
N VAL A 87 9.02 -2.18 5.12
CA VAL A 87 10.08 -1.63 5.96
C VAL A 87 10.46 -2.69 6.99
N GLU A 88 11.76 -2.94 7.16
CA GLU A 88 12.23 -3.93 8.12
C GLU A 88 11.82 -3.59 9.54
N ALA A 89 11.47 -4.62 10.32
CA ALA A 89 11.03 -4.44 11.70
C ALA A 89 12.05 -3.70 12.56
N SER A 90 13.34 -3.90 12.29
CA SER A 90 14.42 -3.22 13.00
C SER A 90 14.43 -1.71 12.78
N ALA A 91 13.80 -1.23 11.72
CA ALA A 91 13.66 0.18 11.44
C ALA A 91 12.52 0.81 12.24
N LEU A 92 11.72 0.00 12.93
CA LEU A 92 10.59 0.44 13.74
C LEU A 92 10.84 0.04 15.18
N PRO A 93 11.72 0.74 15.90
CA PRO A 93 12.16 0.32 17.24
C PRO A 93 11.04 0.31 18.27
N ASP A 94 9.94 1.01 17.99
CA ASP A 94 8.88 1.15 18.95
C ASP A 94 7.55 1.36 18.21
N VAL A 95 6.63 0.44 18.39
CA VAL A 95 5.30 0.53 17.78
C VAL A 95 4.26 0.27 18.87
N PRO A 96 4.05 1.23 19.77
CA PRO A 96 3.20 1.02 20.93
C PRO A 96 1.72 0.95 20.62
N MET A 97 1.31 1.44 19.48
CA MET A 97 -0.08 1.46 19.07
C MET A 97 -0.24 0.85 17.71
N ASN A 98 -1.29 0.12 17.53
CA ASN A 98 -1.56 -0.59 16.29
C ASN A 98 -2.89 -0.14 15.71
N LEU A 99 -2.83 0.99 15.01
CA LEU A 99 -3.91 1.38 14.12
C LEU A 99 -3.55 0.88 12.74
N HIS A 100 -4.38 0.04 12.20
CA HIS A 100 -4.15 -0.57 10.90
C HIS A 100 -5.09 0.07 9.90
N PHE A 101 -4.54 0.54 8.79
CA PHE A 101 -5.33 1.06 7.69
C PHE A 101 -5.16 0.16 6.49
N GLU A 102 -6.24 -0.08 5.82
CA GLU A 102 -6.24 -0.87 4.60
C GLU A 102 -6.62 0.02 3.44
N LEU A 103 -5.72 0.09 2.44
CA LEU A 103 -6.04 0.70 1.17
C LEU A 103 -6.46 -0.41 0.23
N GLU A 104 -7.74 -0.48 -0.03
CA GLU A 104 -8.31 -1.54 -0.82
C GLU A 104 -8.94 -0.97 -2.08
N LYS A 105 -8.74 -1.66 -3.18
CA LYS A 105 -9.31 -1.28 -4.43
C LYS A 105 -10.43 -2.22 -4.82
N THR A 106 -11.63 -1.68 -4.97
CA THR A 106 -12.80 -2.45 -5.38
C THR A 106 -13.32 -1.97 -6.73
N VAL A 107 -14.01 -2.83 -7.37
CA VAL A 107 -14.65 -2.51 -8.65
C VAL A 107 -16.15 -2.37 -8.45
#